data_97bde085b86d56e1f3bfd982df3fae3e
#
_entry.id   97bde085b86d56e1f3bfd982df3fae3e
#
_cell.length_a   1.000
_cell.length_b   1.000
_cell.length_c   1.000
_cell.angle_alpha   90.00
_cell.angle_beta   90.00
_cell.angle_gamma   90.00
#
_symmetry.space_group_name_H-M   'P 1'
#
loop_
_entity.id
_entity.type
_entity.pdbx_description
1 polymer ?
#
loop_
_entity_poly.entity_id
_entity_poly.type
_entity_poly.pdbx_seq_one_letter_code
_entity_poly.pdbx_strand_id
1 'polypeptide(L)'
;QGQLYIDHVRGIYNVLKRVKEKYPNVPMMLCSGGGARCDYEALKYFTEFWCSDNTDPVERLFIQWGFSQFFPAKAMCAHVTSWNSKTSVKFRTDVASMCKLGFDIGLKDMKADELTYCQEAVANYKRLKPVILDGDQYRLVSPYDGNHMAVMYTAPDASKAVQIGRAHV
;
A
#
# COMPACT_ATOMS: atom_id res chain seq x y z
N GLN A 1 23.67 15.23 -21.40
CA GLN A 1 22.52 15.34 -20.49
C GLN A 1 22.19 14.00 -19.80
N GLY A 2 22.23 12.85 -20.51
CA GLY A 2 21.91 11.53 -19.91
C GLY A 2 22.80 11.13 -18.74
N GLN A 3 24.10 11.43 -18.80
CA GLN A 3 25.04 11.12 -17.73
C GLN A 3 24.67 11.80 -16.40
N LEU A 4 24.16 13.03 -16.44
CA LEU A 4 23.74 13.76 -15.23
C LEU A 4 22.64 13.02 -14.46
N TYR A 5 21.65 12.47 -15.17
CA TYR A 5 20.56 11.70 -14.53
C TYR A 5 21.09 10.41 -13.88
N ILE A 6 21.98 9.71 -14.55
CA ILE A 6 22.62 8.48 -14.02
C ILE A 6 23.42 8.81 -12.76
N ASP A 7 24.23 9.86 -12.79
CA ASP A 7 25.06 10.25 -11.66
C ASP A 7 24.23 10.77 -10.50
N HIS A 8 23.10 11.45 -10.77
CA HIS A 8 22.15 11.87 -9.75
C HIS A 8 21.54 10.65 -9.02
N VAL A 9 21.06 9.65 -9.75
CA VAL A 9 20.49 8.43 -9.16
C VAL A 9 21.53 7.66 -8.35
N ARG A 10 22.74 7.50 -8.87
CA ARG A 10 23.86 6.87 -8.15
C ARG A 10 24.23 7.64 -6.88
N GLY A 11 24.22 8.96 -6.95
CA GLY A 11 24.45 9.84 -5.81
C GLY A 11 23.41 9.64 -4.70
N ILE A 12 22.13 9.56 -5.05
CA ILE A 12 21.04 9.27 -4.10
C ILE A 12 21.26 7.91 -3.42
N TYR A 13 21.50 6.86 -4.18
CA TYR A 13 21.74 5.53 -3.59
C TYR A 13 22.99 5.46 -2.72
N ASN A 14 24.05 6.19 -3.05
CA ASN A 14 25.22 6.30 -2.18
C ASN A 14 24.89 6.97 -0.83
N VAL A 15 24.07 8.02 -0.84
CA VAL A 15 23.58 8.66 0.40
C VAL A 15 22.74 7.68 1.21
N LEU A 16 21.76 7.01 0.58
CA LEU A 16 20.87 6.05 1.22
C LEU A 16 21.64 4.87 1.83
N LYS A 17 22.64 4.35 1.14
CA LYS A 17 23.54 3.30 1.65
C LYS A 17 24.20 3.75 2.97
N ARG A 18 24.81 4.93 2.98
CA ARG A 18 25.46 5.48 4.18
C ARG A 18 24.47 5.73 5.34
N VAL A 19 23.26 6.18 5.02
CA VAL A 19 22.18 6.34 6.03
C VAL A 19 21.80 4.99 6.62
N LYS A 20 21.60 3.97 5.77
CA LYS A 20 21.21 2.63 6.20
C LYS A 20 22.30 1.95 7.02
N GLU A 21 23.58 2.13 6.65
CA GLU A 21 24.71 1.64 7.43
C GLU A 21 24.79 2.27 8.83
N LYS A 22 24.51 3.57 8.91
CA LYS A 22 24.53 4.30 10.20
C LYS A 22 23.30 4.03 11.07
N TYR A 23 22.14 3.80 10.45
CA TYR A 23 20.85 3.62 11.13
C TYR A 23 20.11 2.38 10.60
N PRO A 24 20.64 1.17 10.83
CA PRO A 24 20.14 -0.07 10.19
C PRO A 24 18.69 -0.41 10.58
N ASN A 25 18.26 -0.02 11.78
CA ASN A 25 16.94 -0.37 12.33
C ASN A 25 15.88 0.71 12.14
N VAL A 26 16.22 1.84 11.51
CA VAL A 26 15.23 2.89 11.23
C VAL A 26 14.48 2.53 9.94
N PRO A 27 13.15 2.34 10.00
CA PRO A 27 12.36 2.14 8.80
C PRO A 27 12.32 3.43 7.97
N MET A 28 12.37 3.27 6.65
CA MET A 28 12.30 4.39 5.72
C MET A 28 11.20 4.12 4.70
N MET A 29 10.36 5.12 4.44
CA MET A 29 9.37 5.10 3.37
C MET A 29 9.85 5.97 2.21
N LEU A 30 9.79 5.43 1.01
CA LEU A 30 10.05 6.21 -0.20
C LEU A 30 8.76 6.88 -0.66
N CYS A 31 8.78 8.20 -0.57
CA CYS A 31 7.77 9.06 -1.18
C CYS A 31 8.47 10.11 -2.04
N SER A 32 8.00 10.28 -3.25
CA SER A 32 8.62 11.20 -4.21
C SER A 32 7.59 11.73 -5.20
N GLY A 33 6.59 12.44 -4.69
CA GLY A 33 5.42 12.80 -5.47
C GLY A 33 4.66 11.54 -5.92
N GLY A 34 4.40 10.62 -4.97
CA GLY A 34 3.92 9.27 -5.25
C GLY A 34 5.05 8.32 -5.64
N GLY A 35 4.73 7.31 -6.46
CA GLY A 35 5.62 6.19 -6.78
C GLY A 35 6.71 6.45 -7.83
N ALA A 36 6.98 7.70 -8.20
CA ALA A 36 7.83 8.02 -9.35
C ALA A 36 9.30 7.56 -9.25
N ARG A 37 9.79 7.22 -8.06
CA ARG A 37 11.16 6.74 -7.83
C ARG A 37 11.22 5.32 -7.28
N CYS A 38 10.12 4.57 -7.34
CA CYS A 38 10.11 3.19 -6.89
C CYS A 38 10.78 2.30 -7.94
N ASP A 39 11.86 1.66 -7.57
CA ASP A 39 12.55 0.65 -8.34
C ASP A 39 13.10 -0.47 -7.44
N TYR A 40 13.65 -1.53 -8.03
CA TYR A 40 14.17 -2.66 -7.25
C TYR A 40 15.42 -2.34 -6.44
N GLU A 41 16.24 -1.39 -6.87
CA GLU A 41 17.40 -0.94 -6.07
C GLU A 41 16.95 -0.26 -4.79
N ALA A 42 15.85 0.52 -4.84
CA ALA A 42 15.27 1.19 -3.68
C ALA A 42 14.82 0.22 -2.58
N LEU A 43 14.43 -1.02 -2.92
CA LEU A 43 14.05 -2.04 -1.92
C LEU A 43 15.18 -2.41 -0.95
N LYS A 44 16.44 -2.12 -1.28
CA LYS A 44 17.58 -2.33 -0.37
C LYS A 44 17.57 -1.35 0.80
N TYR A 45 16.96 -0.19 0.64
CA TYR A 45 17.03 0.92 1.58
C TYR A 45 15.69 1.21 2.25
N PHE A 46 14.60 1.09 1.48
CA PHE A 46 13.27 1.43 1.94
C PHE A 46 12.48 0.20 2.37
N THR A 47 11.74 0.34 3.45
CA THR A 47 10.84 -0.70 3.95
C THR A 47 9.49 -0.68 3.25
N GLU A 48 9.15 0.45 2.63
CA GLU A 48 7.87 0.65 1.95
C GLU A 48 7.91 1.83 0.98
N PHE A 49 6.97 1.79 0.05
CA PHE A 49 6.76 2.80 -0.98
C PHE A 49 5.39 3.46 -0.82
N TRP A 50 5.36 4.77 -0.89
CA TRP A 50 4.14 5.54 -1.10
C TRP A 50 3.80 5.51 -2.59
N CYS A 51 2.82 4.68 -2.97
CA CYS A 51 2.55 4.38 -4.38
C CYS A 51 2.02 5.57 -5.17
N SER A 52 1.24 6.46 -4.54
CA SER A 52 0.65 7.64 -5.15
C SER A 52 0.12 8.60 -4.09
N ASP A 53 0.20 9.89 -4.35
CA ASP A 53 -0.44 10.93 -3.53
C ASP A 53 -1.96 10.98 -3.76
N ASN A 54 -2.46 10.35 -4.82
CA ASN A 54 -3.89 10.15 -5.01
C ASN A 54 -4.39 9.06 -4.05
N THR A 55 -5.16 9.48 -3.05
CA THR A 55 -5.73 8.60 -2.01
C THR A 55 -7.21 8.31 -2.21
N ASP A 56 -7.78 8.71 -3.34
CA ASP A 56 -9.12 8.29 -3.74
C ASP A 56 -9.20 6.76 -3.76
N PRO A 57 -10.10 6.13 -3.00
CA PRO A 57 -10.13 4.67 -2.89
C PRO A 57 -10.50 3.97 -4.21
N VAL A 58 -11.24 4.62 -5.10
CA VAL A 58 -11.55 4.04 -6.43
C VAL A 58 -10.30 4.05 -7.29
N GLU A 59 -9.59 5.20 -7.36
CA GLU A 59 -8.33 5.32 -8.09
C GLU A 59 -7.25 4.38 -7.49
N ARG A 60 -7.26 4.20 -6.18
CA ARG A 60 -6.32 3.30 -5.50
C ARG A 60 -6.51 1.83 -5.90
N LEU A 61 -7.68 1.39 -6.33
CA LEU A 61 -7.84 0.04 -6.90
C LEU A 61 -6.91 -0.15 -8.10
N PHE A 62 -6.89 0.80 -9.02
CA PHE A 62 -6.05 0.76 -10.23
C PHE A 62 -4.57 0.94 -9.90
N ILE A 63 -4.25 1.90 -9.02
CA ILE A 63 -2.87 2.19 -8.61
C ILE A 63 -2.25 0.96 -7.91
N GLN A 64 -2.94 0.39 -6.92
CA GLN A 64 -2.43 -0.76 -6.17
C GLN A 64 -2.39 -2.03 -7.02
N TRP A 65 -3.35 -2.20 -7.93
CA TRP A 65 -3.31 -3.28 -8.91
C TRP A 65 -2.05 -3.18 -9.79
N GLY A 66 -1.81 -1.99 -10.38
CA GLY A 66 -0.63 -1.74 -11.21
C GLY A 66 0.69 -1.96 -10.46
N PHE A 67 0.81 -1.37 -9.26
CA PHE A 67 1.98 -1.56 -8.41
C PHE A 67 2.23 -3.03 -8.04
N SER A 68 1.18 -3.79 -7.77
CA SER A 68 1.29 -5.21 -7.42
C SER A 68 1.84 -6.10 -8.54
N GLN A 69 1.95 -5.60 -9.78
CA GLN A 69 2.61 -6.32 -10.86
C GLN A 69 4.14 -6.40 -10.65
N PHE A 70 4.70 -5.45 -9.91
CA PHE A 70 6.14 -5.28 -9.75
C PHE A 70 6.59 -5.41 -8.29
N PHE A 71 5.74 -5.06 -7.32
CA PHE A 71 6.10 -5.00 -5.91
C PHE A 71 5.13 -5.80 -5.04
N PRO A 72 5.62 -6.52 -4.03
CA PRO A 72 4.76 -7.26 -3.11
C PRO A 72 3.97 -6.30 -2.19
N ALA A 73 2.85 -6.79 -1.64
CA ALA A 73 2.00 -6.01 -0.73
C ALA A 73 2.76 -5.39 0.45
N LYS A 74 3.78 -6.07 0.96
CA LYS A 74 4.61 -5.58 2.08
C LYS A 74 5.52 -4.39 1.72
N ALA A 75 5.73 -4.14 0.43
CA ALA A 75 6.47 -2.98 -0.04
C ALA A 75 5.58 -1.77 -0.34
N MET A 76 4.26 -1.89 -0.22
CA MET A 76 3.32 -0.84 -0.56
C MET A 76 2.61 -0.29 0.67
N CYS A 77 2.36 1.03 0.70
CA CYS A 77 1.53 1.70 1.69
C CYS A 77 0.24 2.22 1.07
N ALA A 78 -0.85 2.06 1.82
CA ALA A 78 -2.13 2.69 1.53
C ALA A 78 -2.76 3.23 2.80
N HIS A 79 -3.30 4.45 2.69
CA HIS A 79 -3.94 5.11 3.82
C HIS A 79 -5.43 5.34 3.54
N VAL A 80 -6.22 5.17 4.58
CA VAL A 80 -7.59 5.69 4.65
C VAL A 80 -7.46 7.18 4.95
N THR A 81 -7.96 8.03 4.05
CA THR A 81 -7.85 9.48 4.19
C THR A 81 -9.23 10.14 4.20
N SER A 82 -9.28 11.43 4.55
CA SER A 82 -10.49 12.24 4.42
C SER A 82 -10.77 12.67 2.98
N TRP A 83 -9.84 12.44 2.06
CA TRP A 83 -10.00 12.75 0.65
C TRP A 83 -11.04 11.82 0.03
N ASN A 84 -11.93 12.44 -0.77
CA ASN A 84 -13.00 11.74 -1.47
C ASN A 84 -13.84 10.83 -0.57
N SER A 85 -14.32 11.41 0.54
CA SER A 85 -15.11 10.72 1.58
C SER A 85 -16.53 10.30 1.14
N LYS A 86 -16.86 10.41 -0.15
CA LYS A 86 -18.16 9.97 -0.69
C LYS A 86 -18.35 8.45 -0.63
N THR A 87 -17.27 7.70 -0.62
CA THR A 87 -17.30 6.25 -0.44
C THR A 87 -17.38 5.89 1.04
N SER A 88 -17.97 4.75 1.35
CA SER A 88 -18.08 4.28 2.74
C SER A 88 -16.70 4.08 3.37
N VAL A 89 -16.60 4.26 4.69
CA VAL A 89 -15.37 3.98 5.43
C VAL A 89 -14.94 2.52 5.28
N LYS A 90 -15.92 1.61 5.16
CA LYS A 90 -15.65 0.19 4.88
C LYS A 90 -14.90 0.02 3.57
N PHE A 91 -15.38 0.61 2.49
CA PHE A 91 -14.73 0.50 1.18
C PHE A 91 -13.31 1.06 1.21
N ARG A 92 -13.12 2.26 1.79
CA ARG A 92 -11.79 2.88 1.95
C ARG A 92 -10.83 2.00 2.72
N THR A 93 -11.30 1.38 3.79
CA THR A 93 -10.50 0.49 4.64
C THR A 93 -10.17 -0.82 3.94
N ASP A 94 -11.12 -1.43 3.23
CA ASP A 94 -10.89 -2.66 2.47
C ASP A 94 -9.81 -2.43 1.39
N VAL A 95 -9.89 -1.33 0.64
CA VAL A 95 -8.89 -0.97 -0.36
C VAL A 95 -7.51 -0.76 0.26
N ALA A 96 -7.43 -0.01 1.36
CA ALA A 96 -6.16 0.24 2.03
C ALA A 96 -5.57 -1.03 2.68
N SER A 97 -6.41 -2.00 3.04
CA SER A 97 -5.98 -3.29 3.63
C SER A 97 -5.30 -4.24 2.63
N MET A 98 -5.32 -3.93 1.34
CA MET A 98 -4.62 -4.73 0.31
C MET A 98 -3.09 -4.69 0.43
N CYS A 99 -2.55 -3.79 1.24
CA CYS A 99 -1.13 -3.64 1.52
C CYS A 99 -0.91 -3.11 2.95
N LYS A 100 0.15 -2.38 3.25
CA LYS A 100 0.36 -1.79 4.58
C LYS A 100 -0.70 -0.72 4.84
N LEU A 101 -1.66 -1.07 5.68
CA LEU A 101 -2.76 -0.19 6.09
C LEU A 101 -2.27 0.93 7.00
N GLY A 102 -2.63 2.15 6.66
CA GLY A 102 -2.48 3.33 7.51
C GLY A 102 -3.76 4.18 7.53
N PHE A 103 -3.81 5.14 8.43
CA PHE A 103 -4.89 6.13 8.54
C PHE A 103 -4.27 7.52 8.58
N ASP A 104 -4.79 8.40 7.74
CA ASP A 104 -4.47 9.82 7.68
C ASP A 104 -5.78 10.61 7.58
N ILE A 105 -6.50 10.62 8.70
CA ILE A 105 -7.85 11.20 8.83
C ILE A 105 -7.97 12.02 10.11
N GLY A 106 -8.79 13.06 10.07
CA GLY A 106 -9.18 13.82 11.25
C GLY A 106 -10.19 13.06 12.11
N LEU A 107 -9.72 12.40 13.16
CA LEU A 107 -10.60 11.56 14.01
C LEU A 107 -11.78 12.33 14.60
N LYS A 108 -11.59 13.64 14.90
CA LYS A 108 -12.66 14.52 15.42
C LYS A 108 -13.78 14.78 14.43
N ASP A 109 -13.54 14.57 13.15
CA ASP A 109 -14.49 14.82 12.07
C ASP A 109 -15.26 13.56 11.68
N MET A 110 -14.92 12.42 12.28
CA MET A 110 -15.58 11.14 12.04
C MET A 110 -16.84 10.96 12.91
N LYS A 111 -17.82 10.27 12.37
CA LYS A 111 -18.97 9.81 13.15
C LYS A 111 -18.55 8.67 14.09
N ALA A 112 -19.27 8.52 15.20
CA ALA A 112 -18.95 7.53 16.21
C ALA A 112 -18.99 6.08 15.67
N ASP A 113 -19.92 5.77 14.80
CA ASP A 113 -20.05 4.46 14.15
C ASP A 113 -18.91 4.19 13.17
N GLU A 114 -18.46 5.19 12.40
CA GLU A 114 -17.29 5.08 11.52
C GLU A 114 -16.01 4.86 12.33
N LEU A 115 -15.86 5.56 13.47
CA LEU A 115 -14.71 5.38 14.34
C LEU A 115 -14.67 3.97 14.94
N THR A 116 -15.82 3.47 15.40
CA THR A 116 -15.95 2.10 15.91
C THR A 116 -15.58 1.09 14.82
N TYR A 117 -16.09 1.28 13.59
CA TYR A 117 -15.75 0.45 12.47
C TYR A 117 -14.23 0.46 12.17
N CYS A 118 -13.58 1.63 12.20
CA CYS A 118 -12.13 1.71 11.98
C CYS A 118 -11.33 0.94 13.04
N GLN A 119 -11.76 0.97 14.31
CA GLN A 119 -11.12 0.22 15.38
C GLN A 119 -11.22 -1.30 15.14
N GLU A 120 -12.40 -1.78 14.76
CA GLU A 120 -12.62 -3.19 14.41
C GLU A 120 -11.81 -3.59 13.16
N ALA A 121 -11.79 -2.74 12.14
CA ALA A 121 -11.02 -2.96 10.92
C ALA A 121 -9.51 -3.06 11.19
N VAL A 122 -8.96 -2.22 12.07
CA VAL A 122 -7.56 -2.29 12.50
C VAL A 122 -7.29 -3.60 13.24
N ALA A 123 -8.18 -4.02 14.14
CA ALA A 123 -8.04 -5.28 14.85
C ALA A 123 -8.06 -6.49 13.89
N ASN A 124 -8.99 -6.47 12.94
CA ASN A 124 -9.08 -7.49 11.89
C ASN A 124 -7.83 -7.50 10.99
N TYR A 125 -7.38 -6.33 10.53
CA TYR A 125 -6.17 -6.22 9.72
C TYR A 125 -4.94 -6.75 10.45
N LYS A 126 -4.76 -6.45 11.74
CA LYS A 126 -3.64 -6.99 12.54
C LYS A 126 -3.62 -8.52 12.54
N ARG A 127 -4.80 -9.17 12.56
CA ARG A 127 -4.94 -10.63 12.51
C ARG A 127 -4.62 -11.18 11.11
N LEU A 128 -4.98 -10.46 10.05
CA LEU A 128 -4.82 -10.88 8.65
C LEU A 128 -3.46 -10.47 8.05
N LYS A 129 -2.82 -9.46 8.64
CA LYS A 129 -1.58 -8.86 8.17
C LYS A 129 -0.48 -9.87 7.78
N PRO A 130 -0.20 -10.95 8.55
CA PRO A 130 0.82 -11.91 8.15
C PRO A 130 0.52 -12.58 6.83
N VAL A 131 -0.76 -12.90 6.54
CA VAL A 131 -1.16 -13.51 5.27
C VAL A 131 -1.08 -12.49 4.14
N ILE A 132 -1.51 -11.25 4.37
CA ILE A 132 -1.53 -10.19 3.34
C ILE A 132 -0.09 -9.77 2.95
N LEU A 133 0.79 -9.57 3.95
CA LEU A 133 2.10 -9.00 3.70
C LEU A 133 3.19 -10.03 3.38
N ASP A 134 3.09 -11.23 3.91
CA ASP A 134 4.11 -12.27 3.77
C ASP A 134 3.65 -13.46 2.91
N GLY A 135 2.38 -13.46 2.49
CA GLY A 135 1.81 -14.50 1.64
C GLY A 135 1.96 -14.22 0.14
N ASP A 136 1.57 -15.22 -0.65
CA ASP A 136 1.51 -15.10 -2.11
C ASP A 136 0.25 -14.36 -2.54
N GLN A 137 0.40 -13.39 -3.44
CA GLN A 137 -0.71 -12.58 -3.95
C GLN A 137 -1.21 -13.11 -5.30
N TYR A 138 -2.52 -13.31 -5.40
CA TYR A 138 -3.24 -13.69 -6.62
C TYR A 138 -4.19 -12.57 -7.01
N ARG A 139 -4.12 -12.14 -8.26
CA ARG A 139 -5.02 -11.15 -8.88
C ARG A 139 -6.15 -11.90 -9.57
N LEU A 140 -7.32 -11.94 -8.93
CA LEU A 140 -8.45 -12.77 -9.38
C LEU A 140 -9.35 -12.07 -10.37
N VAL A 141 -9.64 -10.77 -10.16
CA VAL A 141 -10.50 -9.96 -11.03
C VAL A 141 -9.86 -8.59 -11.21
N SER A 142 -9.60 -8.25 -12.45
CA SER A 142 -8.99 -6.97 -12.83
C SER A 142 -9.99 -5.81 -12.70
N PRO A 143 -9.58 -4.66 -12.14
CA PRO A 143 -10.43 -3.46 -12.12
C PRO A 143 -10.64 -2.85 -13.52
N TYR A 144 -9.87 -3.28 -14.51
CA TYR A 144 -10.03 -2.81 -15.91
C TYR A 144 -11.08 -3.59 -16.68
N ASP A 145 -11.53 -4.74 -16.18
CA ASP A 145 -12.49 -5.61 -16.87
C ASP A 145 -13.95 -5.33 -16.47
N GLY A 146 -14.19 -4.34 -15.60
CA GLY A 146 -15.53 -3.97 -15.14
C GLY A 146 -15.49 -3.18 -13.82
N ASN A 147 -16.60 -3.21 -13.09
CA ASN A 147 -16.77 -2.48 -11.84
C ASN A 147 -16.45 -3.32 -10.58
N HIS A 148 -15.65 -4.36 -10.72
CA HIS A 148 -15.26 -5.26 -9.64
C HIS A 148 -13.76 -5.44 -9.66
N MET A 149 -13.17 -5.61 -8.48
CA MET A 149 -11.79 -6.04 -8.32
C MET A 149 -11.73 -7.11 -7.24
N ALA A 150 -10.86 -8.10 -7.41
CA ALA A 150 -10.58 -9.09 -6.37
C ALA A 150 -9.11 -9.50 -6.37
N VAL A 151 -8.52 -9.52 -5.20
CA VAL A 151 -7.19 -10.08 -4.93
C VAL A 151 -7.29 -11.08 -3.79
N MET A 152 -6.44 -12.09 -3.82
CA MET A 152 -6.33 -13.08 -2.77
C MET A 152 -4.88 -13.19 -2.33
N TYR A 153 -4.69 -13.44 -1.05
CA TYR A 153 -3.40 -13.72 -0.43
C TYR A 153 -3.47 -15.07 0.24
N THR A 154 -2.47 -15.91 0.06
CA THR A 154 -2.38 -17.21 0.73
C THR A 154 -1.14 -17.26 1.60
N ALA A 155 -1.25 -17.84 2.78
CA ALA A 155 -0.09 -18.13 3.60
C ALA A 155 0.88 -19.06 2.85
N PRO A 156 2.21 -18.96 3.08
CA PRO A 156 3.20 -19.79 2.37
C PRO A 156 2.97 -21.30 2.52
N ASP A 157 2.36 -21.74 3.64
CA ASP A 157 2.00 -23.12 3.90
C ASP A 157 0.59 -23.50 3.40
N ALA A 158 -0.07 -22.61 2.67
CA ALA A 158 -1.43 -22.74 2.18
C ALA A 158 -2.52 -23.02 3.26
N SER A 159 -2.20 -22.83 4.54
CA SER A 159 -3.14 -23.08 5.64
C SER A 159 -4.24 -22.05 5.76
N LYS A 160 -4.03 -20.86 5.20
CA LYS A 160 -4.95 -19.71 5.30
C LYS A 160 -4.95 -18.93 4.01
N ALA A 161 -6.11 -18.39 3.66
CA ALA A 161 -6.27 -17.42 2.58
C ALA A 161 -7.10 -16.22 3.03
N VAL A 162 -6.82 -15.06 2.45
CA VAL A 162 -7.57 -13.82 2.63
C VAL A 162 -7.92 -13.30 1.26
N GLN A 163 -9.21 -13.12 0.99
CA GLN A 163 -9.67 -12.46 -0.22
C GLN A 163 -10.19 -11.06 0.13
N ILE A 164 -9.69 -10.07 -0.59
CA ILE A 164 -10.21 -8.69 -0.56
C ILE A 164 -10.80 -8.42 -1.93
N GLY A 165 -12.07 -8.07 -1.96
CA GLY A 165 -12.72 -7.81 -3.22
C GLY A 165 -14.23 -7.78 -3.13
N ARG A 166 -14.83 -7.37 -4.25
CA ARG A 166 -16.19 -7.00 -4.51
C ARG A 166 -16.47 -5.55 -4.12
N ALA A 167 -15.80 -4.62 -4.82
CA ALA A 167 -16.26 -3.24 -4.86
C ALA A 167 -17.28 -3.10 -5.99
N HIS A 168 -18.47 -2.62 -5.67
CA HIS A 168 -19.33 -1.96 -6.64
C HIS A 168 -18.87 -0.51 -6.68
N VAL A 169 -18.37 -0.08 -7.82
CA VAL A 169 -18.08 1.33 -8.11
C VAL A 169 -19.35 1.96 -8.69
#